data_fac5b9b9b52b62d3e086e9821801b408
#
_entry.id   fac5b9b9b52b62d3e086e9821801b408
#
_cell.length_a   1.000
_cell.length_b   1.000
_cell.length_c   1.000
_cell.angle_alpha   90.00
_cell.angle_beta   90.00
_cell.angle_gamma   90.00
#
_symmetry.space_group_name_H-M   'P 1'
#
loop_
_entity.id
_entity.type
_entity.pdbx_description
1 polymer ?
#
loop_
_entity_poly.entity_id
_entity_poly.type
_entity_poly.pdbx_seq_one_letter_code
_entity_poly.pdbx_strand_id
1 'polypeptide(L)'
;MNKILTRFFDDMSPIFFISVLLISSFVVSQENDEDIEEIVVKGNVLYSDQVTALKTPVPVLDVPQTVSIVTDDDIRKQGFRQIGDIVRYTPGVNTSQGEGHRDAVVFRGVRSTADFFQDGTRDDVQYYRSLYNVEQVEILRGPNALLFGRGGTGGVINRVSKKAVIGEKFGAIDFGLDDFGGNDLVLDYNVQNGENSAFRIMFHSDSLKNHRDYYDGDRIGFNPTLKVKMSDRTTLDLSYEHAD
;
A
#
# COMPACT_ATOMS: atom_id res chain seq x y z
N MET A 1 -2.05 -16.63 20.58
CA MET A 1 -0.97 -15.74 21.05
C MET A 1 0.34 -16.47 20.84
N ASN A 2 1.07 -15.99 19.87
CA ASN A 2 2.07 -16.76 19.12
C ASN A 2 3.30 -17.09 19.98
N LYS A 3 3.64 -18.37 20.13
CA LYS A 3 4.80 -18.87 20.89
C LYS A 3 6.17 -18.37 20.37
N ILE A 4 6.20 -17.76 19.21
CA ILE A 4 7.42 -17.22 18.59
C ILE A 4 7.72 -15.81 19.12
N LEU A 5 6.69 -14.96 19.25
CA LEU A 5 6.87 -13.61 19.81
C LEU A 5 7.24 -13.63 21.29
N THR A 6 6.67 -14.52 22.08
CA THR A 6 7.02 -14.65 23.49
C THR A 6 8.48 -15.08 23.70
N ARG A 7 9.03 -15.93 22.84
CA ARG A 7 10.45 -16.30 22.90
C ARG A 7 11.41 -15.17 22.53
N PHE A 8 10.97 -14.25 21.67
CA PHE A 8 11.80 -13.10 21.26
C PHE A 8 11.89 -12.05 22.37
N PHE A 9 10.85 -11.91 23.20
CA PHE A 9 10.83 -10.97 24.31
C PHE A 9 11.50 -11.51 25.59
N ASP A 10 11.53 -12.82 25.79
CA ASP A 10 12.15 -13.42 26.98
C ASP A 10 13.68 -13.40 26.94
N ASP A 11 14.29 -13.32 25.74
CA ASP A 11 15.74 -13.25 25.56
C ASP A 11 16.31 -11.81 25.46
N MET A 12 15.45 -10.79 25.46
CA MET A 12 15.91 -9.41 25.40
C MET A 12 16.27 -8.89 26.80
N SER A 13 17.56 -8.64 26.99
CA SER A 13 18.11 -8.02 28.20
C SER A 13 17.38 -6.70 28.54
N PRO A 14 17.06 -6.44 29.82
CA PRO A 14 16.42 -5.18 30.25
C PRO A 14 17.23 -3.93 29.90
N ILE A 15 18.48 -4.07 29.53
CA ILE A 15 19.35 -3.00 29.04
C ILE A 15 18.87 -2.47 27.68
N PHE A 16 18.24 -3.30 26.86
CA PHE A 16 17.73 -2.88 25.55
C PHE A 16 16.49 -1.97 25.67
N PHE A 17 15.64 -2.24 26.66
CA PHE A 17 14.48 -1.38 26.96
C PHE A 17 14.88 0.00 27.49
N ILE A 18 15.95 0.05 28.28
CA ILE A 18 16.48 1.32 28.83
C ILE A 18 17.15 2.15 27.75
N SER A 19 17.78 1.53 26.74
CA SER A 19 18.41 2.25 25.61
C SER A 19 17.39 2.88 24.66
N VAL A 20 16.24 2.25 24.46
CA VAL A 20 15.13 2.80 23.64
C VAL A 20 14.46 3.98 24.35
N LEU A 21 14.35 3.95 25.68
CA LEU A 21 13.78 5.04 26.48
C LEU A 21 14.72 6.26 26.60
N LEU A 22 16.04 6.05 26.50
CA LEU A 22 17.03 7.14 26.55
C LEU A 22 17.20 7.89 25.23
N ILE A 23 16.79 7.33 24.10
CA ILE A 23 16.81 8.00 22.79
C ILE A 23 15.69 9.04 22.66
N SER A 24 14.63 8.94 23.47
CA SER A 24 13.51 9.89 23.45
C SER A 24 13.81 11.25 24.13
N SER A 25 14.98 11.44 24.74
CA SER A 25 15.31 12.64 25.53
C SER A 25 16.16 13.68 24.80
N PHE A 26 16.51 13.45 23.53
CA PHE A 26 17.25 14.44 22.73
C PHE A 26 16.32 15.13 21.70
N VAL A 27 15.28 15.81 22.18
CA VAL A 27 14.67 16.89 21.40
C VAL A 27 15.45 18.16 21.72
N VAL A 28 16.45 18.45 20.91
CA VAL A 28 17.09 19.78 20.91
C VAL A 28 16.12 20.74 20.26
N SER A 29 15.53 21.61 21.05
CA SER A 29 14.82 22.78 20.56
C SER A 29 15.83 23.68 19.87
N GLN A 30 15.83 23.70 18.56
CA GLN A 30 16.53 24.72 17.79
C GLN A 30 15.53 25.83 17.49
N GLU A 31 15.76 26.95 18.13
CA GLU A 31 15.10 28.22 17.87
C GLU A 31 15.54 28.68 16.46
N ASN A 32 14.64 28.62 15.51
CA ASN A 32 14.90 29.10 14.16
C ASN A 32 14.18 30.42 13.93
N ASP A 33 14.94 31.37 13.41
CA ASP A 33 14.45 32.60 12.83
C ASP A 33 13.27 32.34 11.89
N GLU A 34 12.22 33.15 12.04
CA GLU A 34 11.03 33.14 11.20
C GLU A 34 11.40 33.62 9.78
N ASP A 35 11.96 32.75 8.97
CA ASP A 35 11.77 32.84 7.53
C ASP A 35 10.31 32.41 7.25
N ILE A 36 9.54 33.36 6.72
CA ILE A 36 8.18 33.10 6.22
C ILE A 36 8.34 32.12 5.07
N GLU A 37 8.23 30.83 5.35
CA GLU A 37 8.11 29.82 4.31
C GLU A 37 6.89 30.16 3.48
N GLU A 38 7.15 30.60 2.26
CA GLU A 38 6.13 30.71 1.23
C GLU A 38 5.49 29.32 1.11
N ILE A 39 4.31 29.14 1.72
CA ILE A 39 3.51 27.94 1.54
C ILE A 39 3.07 27.94 0.09
N VAL A 40 3.92 27.41 -0.78
CA VAL A 40 3.52 27.02 -2.13
C VAL A 40 2.53 25.89 -1.91
N VAL A 41 1.24 26.24 -1.81
CA VAL A 41 0.15 25.29 -1.98
C VAL A 41 0.26 24.84 -3.44
N LYS A 42 1.13 23.87 -3.67
CA LYS A 42 0.97 23.00 -4.83
C LYS A 42 -0.37 22.32 -4.58
N GLY A 43 -1.40 22.88 -5.17
CA GLY A 43 -2.66 22.18 -5.27
C GLY A 43 -2.34 20.85 -5.94
N ASN A 44 -2.23 19.81 -5.17
CA ASN A 44 -2.37 18.45 -5.66
C ASN A 44 -3.82 18.30 -6.11
N VAL A 45 -4.12 19.05 -7.16
CA VAL A 45 -5.41 19.02 -7.80
C VAL A 45 -5.44 17.81 -8.69
N LEU A 46 -5.37 16.72 -8.34
CA LEU A 46 -5.54 15.47 -9.07
C LEU A 46 -4.33 14.54 -8.82
N TYR A 47 -4.43 13.75 -7.72
CA TYR A 47 -4.28 12.32 -7.76
C TYR A 47 -3.44 11.84 -8.94
N SER A 48 -2.40 11.11 -8.72
CA SER A 48 -1.61 10.51 -9.78
C SER A 48 -2.06 10.93 -11.20
N ASP A 49 -1.32 11.79 -11.83
CA ASP A 49 -1.67 12.34 -13.16
C ASP A 49 -1.82 11.26 -14.23
N GLN A 50 -1.55 9.99 -13.89
CA GLN A 50 -1.47 8.88 -14.83
C GLN A 50 -2.09 7.61 -14.30
N VAL A 51 -2.76 6.90 -15.19
CA VAL A 51 -3.25 5.52 -14.97
C VAL A 51 -2.21 4.55 -15.51
N THR A 52 -1.64 3.73 -14.62
CA THR A 52 -0.62 2.74 -14.98
C THR A 52 -1.23 1.39 -15.40
N ALA A 53 -2.46 1.11 -14.99
CA ALA A 53 -3.18 -0.10 -15.37
C ALA A 53 -3.24 -0.32 -16.88
N LEU A 54 -3.26 0.72 -17.69
CA LEU A 54 -3.31 0.62 -19.14
C LEU A 54 -1.99 0.14 -19.78
N LYS A 55 -1.01 -0.30 -18.97
CA LYS A 55 0.32 -0.77 -19.39
C LYS A 55 1.21 0.29 -20.04
N THR A 56 0.67 1.45 -20.31
CA THR A 56 1.38 2.64 -20.71
C THR A 56 0.82 3.77 -19.86
N PRO A 57 1.64 4.55 -19.17
CA PRO A 57 1.16 5.69 -18.40
C PRO A 57 0.35 6.63 -19.30
N VAL A 58 -0.92 6.80 -18.98
CA VAL A 58 -1.84 7.67 -19.72
C VAL A 58 -2.41 8.68 -18.75
N PRO A 59 -2.42 9.98 -19.08
CA PRO A 59 -3.10 10.99 -18.26
C PRO A 59 -4.55 10.58 -18.00
N VAL A 60 -5.02 10.76 -16.78
CA VAL A 60 -6.39 10.35 -16.38
C VAL A 60 -7.46 10.96 -17.30
N LEU A 61 -7.25 12.19 -17.77
CA LEU A 61 -8.18 12.89 -18.64
C LEU A 61 -8.28 12.27 -20.05
N ASP A 62 -7.26 11.55 -20.47
CA ASP A 62 -7.20 10.91 -21.79
C ASP A 62 -7.71 9.46 -21.77
N VAL A 63 -8.08 8.94 -20.59
CA VAL A 63 -8.59 7.57 -20.45
C VAL A 63 -10.06 7.50 -20.86
N PRO A 64 -10.42 6.78 -21.95
CA PRO A 64 -11.79 6.75 -22.47
C PRO A 64 -12.71 5.80 -21.69
N GLN A 65 -12.58 5.76 -20.36
CA GLN A 65 -13.42 4.93 -19.49
C GLN A 65 -13.52 5.52 -18.08
N THR A 66 -14.44 4.98 -17.29
CA THR A 66 -14.60 5.44 -15.92
C THR A 66 -13.50 4.85 -15.03
N VAL A 67 -12.65 5.70 -14.49
CA VAL A 67 -11.57 5.37 -13.57
C VAL A 67 -11.84 5.99 -12.21
N SER A 68 -11.50 5.28 -11.15
CA SER A 68 -11.32 5.83 -9.80
C SER A 68 -9.92 5.48 -9.34
N ILE A 69 -9.24 6.47 -8.77
CA ILE A 69 -7.91 6.31 -8.18
C ILE A 69 -8.02 6.60 -6.70
N VAL A 70 -7.47 5.72 -5.87
CA VAL A 70 -7.37 5.89 -4.43
C VAL A 70 -5.89 5.84 -4.08
N THR A 71 -5.37 6.94 -3.60
CA THR A 71 -3.94 7.12 -3.30
C THR A 71 -3.54 6.53 -1.94
N ASP A 72 -2.25 6.35 -1.69
CA ASP A 72 -1.69 5.97 -0.39
C ASP A 72 -2.16 6.93 0.73
N ASP A 73 -2.21 8.23 0.42
CA ASP A 73 -2.71 9.25 1.36
C ASP A 73 -4.19 9.05 1.70
N ASP A 74 -5.04 8.74 0.71
CA ASP A 74 -6.44 8.40 0.94
C ASP A 74 -6.59 7.11 1.75
N ILE A 75 -5.78 6.09 1.43
CA ILE A 75 -5.76 4.80 2.14
C ILE A 75 -5.46 5.02 3.61
N ARG A 76 -4.43 5.80 3.93
CA ARG A 76 -4.05 6.10 5.31
C ARG A 76 -5.08 6.97 6.02
N LYS A 77 -5.55 8.04 5.41
CA LYS A 77 -6.55 8.96 6.01
C LYS A 77 -7.88 8.28 6.31
N GLN A 78 -8.28 7.32 5.48
CA GLN A 78 -9.53 6.58 5.66
C GLN A 78 -9.37 5.30 6.49
N GLY A 79 -8.14 4.90 6.82
CA GLY A 79 -7.85 3.66 7.54
C GLY A 79 -8.22 2.40 6.76
N PHE A 80 -8.09 2.43 5.43
CA PHE A 80 -8.37 1.26 4.60
C PHE A 80 -7.29 0.18 4.79
N ARG A 81 -7.71 -1.05 5.05
CA ARG A 81 -6.81 -2.19 5.29
C ARG A 81 -6.84 -3.24 4.17
N GLN A 82 -7.89 -3.22 3.35
CA GLN A 82 -8.13 -4.21 2.30
C GLN A 82 -8.90 -3.59 1.13
N ILE A 83 -8.89 -4.24 0.00
CA ILE A 83 -9.62 -3.80 -1.20
C ILE A 83 -11.11 -3.60 -0.92
N GLY A 84 -11.69 -4.44 -0.06
CA GLY A 84 -13.08 -4.33 0.36
C GLY A 84 -13.47 -2.98 0.93
N ASP A 85 -12.56 -2.32 1.65
CA ASP A 85 -12.82 -1.01 2.25
C ASP A 85 -12.86 0.08 1.17
N ILE A 86 -11.96 0.03 0.21
CA ILE A 86 -11.88 0.98 -0.91
C ILE A 86 -13.13 0.89 -1.79
N VAL A 87 -13.54 -0.32 -2.17
CA VAL A 87 -14.65 -0.48 -3.13
C VAL A 87 -16.01 -0.08 -2.58
N ARG A 88 -16.18 -0.03 -1.24
CA ARG A 88 -17.41 0.52 -0.62
C ARG A 88 -17.70 1.95 -1.03
N TYR A 89 -16.67 2.72 -1.33
CA TYR A 89 -16.77 4.12 -1.76
C TYR A 89 -16.71 4.30 -3.28
N THR A 90 -16.63 3.18 -4.04
CA THR A 90 -16.53 3.22 -5.50
C THR A 90 -17.87 2.91 -6.15
N PRO A 91 -18.52 3.88 -6.81
CA PRO A 91 -19.81 3.65 -7.45
C PRO A 91 -19.79 2.52 -8.48
N GLY A 92 -20.77 1.62 -8.41
CA GLY A 92 -20.89 0.48 -9.31
C GLY A 92 -19.96 -0.70 -9.02
N VAL A 93 -19.25 -0.66 -7.90
CA VAL A 93 -18.42 -1.78 -7.42
C VAL A 93 -18.88 -2.16 -6.02
N ASN A 94 -18.89 -3.44 -5.74
CA ASN A 94 -19.22 -3.97 -4.43
C ASN A 94 -18.28 -5.13 -4.09
N THR A 95 -18.25 -5.53 -2.83
CA THR A 95 -17.51 -6.70 -2.37
C THR A 95 -18.41 -7.91 -2.22
N SER A 96 -17.81 -9.08 -2.42
CA SER A 96 -18.38 -10.34 -2.00
C SER A 96 -17.33 -11.06 -1.16
N GLN A 97 -17.58 -11.22 0.11
CA GLN A 97 -16.58 -11.84 1.02
C GLN A 97 -16.47 -13.36 0.84
N GLY A 98 -17.41 -13.98 0.11
CA GLY A 98 -17.37 -15.42 -0.10
C GLY A 98 -17.22 -16.20 1.20
N GLU A 99 -16.19 -17.01 1.26
CA GLU A 99 -15.84 -17.83 2.43
C GLU A 99 -15.13 -17.02 3.54
N GLY A 100 -14.82 -15.73 3.32
CA GLY A 100 -14.23 -14.86 4.32
C GLY A 100 -12.69 -14.92 4.41
N HIS A 101 -12.01 -15.40 3.38
CA HIS A 101 -10.55 -15.51 3.36
C HIS A 101 -9.90 -14.88 2.10
N ARG A 102 -10.67 -14.17 1.28
CA ARG A 102 -10.18 -13.59 0.02
C ARG A 102 -10.95 -12.36 -0.40
N ASP A 103 -10.31 -11.52 -1.18
CA ASP A 103 -10.98 -10.46 -1.91
C ASP A 103 -11.81 -11.04 -3.06
N ALA A 104 -13.02 -10.52 -3.22
CA ALA A 104 -13.86 -10.76 -4.38
C ALA A 104 -14.66 -9.50 -4.65
N VAL A 105 -14.70 -9.10 -5.92
CA VAL A 105 -15.40 -7.88 -6.34
C VAL A 105 -16.56 -8.19 -7.26
N VAL A 106 -17.55 -7.30 -7.22
CA VAL A 106 -18.74 -7.36 -8.08
C VAL A 106 -18.82 -6.03 -8.81
N PHE A 107 -18.52 -6.04 -10.10
CA PHE A 107 -18.67 -4.88 -10.97
C PHE A 107 -20.03 -4.90 -11.66
N ARG A 108 -20.91 -3.95 -11.32
CA ARG A 108 -22.24 -3.83 -11.95
C ARG A 108 -23.01 -5.17 -12.03
N GLY A 109 -22.92 -5.99 -10.98
CA GLY A 109 -23.57 -7.31 -10.91
C GLY A 109 -22.72 -8.47 -11.42
N VAL A 110 -21.60 -8.23 -12.09
CA VAL A 110 -20.66 -9.29 -12.51
C VAL A 110 -19.66 -9.57 -11.39
N ARG A 111 -19.74 -10.75 -10.80
CA ARG A 111 -18.80 -11.21 -9.77
C ARG A 111 -17.57 -11.82 -10.43
N SER A 112 -16.39 -11.44 -9.96
CA SER A 112 -15.14 -11.99 -10.41
C SER A 112 -14.09 -12.02 -9.30
N THR A 113 -13.22 -13.02 -9.33
CA THR A 113 -12.01 -13.13 -8.52
C THR A 113 -10.74 -13.03 -9.37
N ALA A 114 -10.88 -12.83 -10.68
CA ALA A 114 -9.80 -12.82 -11.65
C ALA A 114 -9.48 -11.40 -12.17
N ASP A 115 -10.08 -10.36 -11.57
CA ASP A 115 -9.97 -8.98 -12.04
C ASP A 115 -8.99 -8.14 -11.21
N PHE A 116 -8.08 -8.83 -10.50
CA PHE A 116 -7.02 -8.18 -9.73
C PHE A 116 -5.71 -8.17 -10.49
N PHE A 117 -5.02 -7.05 -10.41
CA PHE A 117 -3.72 -6.82 -11.04
C PHE A 117 -2.80 -6.10 -10.06
N GLN A 118 -1.49 -6.31 -10.24
CA GLN A 118 -0.43 -5.58 -9.57
C GLN A 118 0.56 -5.11 -10.63
N ASP A 119 0.78 -3.80 -10.71
CA ASP A 119 1.62 -3.16 -11.72
C ASP A 119 1.29 -3.61 -13.16
N GLY A 120 -0.01 -3.78 -13.46
CA GLY A 120 -0.51 -4.25 -14.75
C GLY A 120 -0.32 -5.75 -15.01
N THR A 121 0.26 -6.49 -14.08
CA THR A 121 0.39 -7.95 -14.14
C THR A 121 -0.76 -8.61 -13.38
N ARG A 122 -1.29 -9.70 -13.92
CA ARG A 122 -2.41 -10.42 -13.30
C ARG A 122 -2.02 -11.01 -11.96
N ASP A 123 -2.88 -10.77 -10.96
CA ASP A 123 -2.81 -11.32 -9.62
C ASP A 123 -4.16 -11.98 -9.29
N ASP A 124 -4.39 -13.19 -9.78
CA ASP A 124 -5.65 -13.94 -9.60
C ASP A 124 -5.60 -14.99 -8.48
N VAL A 125 -4.57 -14.97 -7.66
CA VAL A 125 -4.49 -15.76 -6.44
C VAL A 125 -5.54 -15.29 -5.43
N GLN A 126 -6.14 -16.23 -4.70
CA GLN A 126 -7.23 -15.94 -3.78
C GLN A 126 -6.71 -15.72 -2.36
N TYR A 127 -6.57 -14.48 -1.96
CA TYR A 127 -6.14 -14.04 -0.63
C TYR A 127 -6.69 -12.64 -0.33
N TYR A 128 -6.59 -12.18 0.90
CA TYR A 128 -6.80 -10.77 1.24
C TYR A 128 -5.56 -9.96 0.93
N ARG A 129 -5.71 -8.98 0.05
CA ARG A 129 -4.63 -8.11 -0.39
C ARG A 129 -4.41 -6.99 0.61
N SER A 130 -3.27 -7.00 1.26
CA SER A 130 -2.83 -5.89 2.09
C SER A 130 -2.50 -4.67 1.23
N LEU A 131 -2.62 -3.48 1.83
CA LEU A 131 -2.40 -2.19 1.15
C LEU A 131 -1.12 -1.48 1.61
N TYR A 132 -0.29 -2.10 2.43
CA TYR A 132 0.90 -1.47 3.03
C TYR A 132 1.94 -1.02 2.01
N ASN A 133 2.10 -1.76 0.92
CA ASN A 133 3.08 -1.53 -0.15
C ASN A 133 2.46 -0.91 -1.40
N VAL A 134 1.26 -0.34 -1.28
CA VAL A 134 0.50 0.21 -2.42
C VAL A 134 0.62 1.73 -2.44
N GLU A 135 1.04 2.28 -3.58
CA GLU A 135 1.09 3.72 -3.87
C GLU A 135 -0.30 4.25 -4.22
N GLN A 136 -1.03 3.48 -5.03
CA GLN A 136 -2.40 3.78 -5.41
C GLN A 136 -3.15 2.53 -5.86
N VAL A 137 -4.46 2.58 -5.74
CA VAL A 137 -5.38 1.58 -6.29
C VAL A 137 -6.17 2.21 -7.41
N GLU A 138 -6.07 1.65 -8.60
CA GLU A 138 -6.77 2.08 -9.80
C GLU A 138 -7.95 1.13 -10.07
N ILE A 139 -9.15 1.66 -10.16
CA ILE A 139 -10.38 0.91 -10.40
C ILE A 139 -10.96 1.33 -11.74
N LEU A 140 -10.77 0.49 -12.75
CA LEU A 140 -11.26 0.70 -14.10
C LEU A 140 -12.59 -0.04 -14.27
N ARG A 141 -13.65 0.68 -14.58
CA ARG A 141 -15.00 0.12 -14.71
C ARG A 141 -15.41 0.00 -16.17
N GLY A 142 -15.83 -1.18 -16.57
CA GLY A 142 -16.22 -1.52 -17.93
C GLY A 142 -15.40 -2.65 -18.52
N PRO A 143 -15.59 -3.00 -19.79
CA PRO A 143 -14.91 -4.09 -20.45
C PRO A 143 -13.43 -3.75 -20.69
N ASN A 144 -12.54 -4.50 -20.07
CA ASN A 144 -11.09 -4.31 -20.17
C ASN A 144 -10.35 -5.54 -20.74
N ALA A 145 -11.09 -6.51 -21.25
CA ALA A 145 -10.54 -7.79 -21.72
C ALA A 145 -9.52 -7.63 -22.86
N LEU A 146 -9.61 -6.57 -23.65
CA LEU A 146 -8.64 -6.31 -24.73
C LEU A 146 -7.23 -6.08 -24.20
N LEU A 147 -7.09 -5.37 -23.09
CA LEU A 147 -5.79 -5.04 -22.48
C LEU A 147 -5.33 -6.07 -21.46
N PHE A 148 -6.28 -6.65 -20.74
CA PHE A 148 -6.01 -7.51 -19.57
C PHE A 148 -6.25 -9.00 -19.83
N GLY A 149 -6.81 -9.36 -20.99
CA GLY A 149 -7.10 -10.74 -21.37
C GLY A 149 -8.31 -11.30 -20.62
N ARG A 150 -8.26 -12.56 -20.25
CA ARG A 150 -9.32 -13.26 -19.53
C ARG A 150 -9.64 -12.54 -18.21
N GLY A 151 -10.91 -12.31 -17.92
CA GLY A 151 -11.39 -11.44 -16.86
C GLY A 151 -11.63 -10.02 -17.40
N GLY A 152 -11.82 -9.04 -16.53
CA GLY A 152 -12.04 -7.65 -16.89
C GLY A 152 -13.34 -7.38 -17.64
N THR A 153 -14.34 -8.26 -17.52
CA THR A 153 -15.64 -8.07 -18.17
C THR A 153 -16.46 -6.96 -17.54
N GLY A 154 -16.39 -6.81 -16.23
CA GLY A 154 -17.07 -5.76 -15.47
C GLY A 154 -16.17 -4.60 -15.10
N GLY A 155 -14.89 -4.87 -14.94
CA GLY A 155 -13.87 -3.92 -14.51
C GLY A 155 -12.58 -4.61 -14.09
N VAL A 156 -11.62 -3.81 -13.64
CA VAL A 156 -10.30 -4.24 -13.20
C VAL A 156 -9.89 -3.42 -11.98
N ILE A 157 -9.27 -4.06 -11.02
CA ILE A 157 -8.57 -3.40 -9.90
C ILE A 157 -7.08 -3.63 -10.06
N ASN A 158 -6.33 -2.55 -10.24
CA ASN A 158 -4.88 -2.58 -10.31
C ASN A 158 -4.27 -1.91 -9.08
N ARG A 159 -3.40 -2.61 -8.38
CA ARG A 159 -2.57 -2.07 -7.31
C ARG A 159 -1.25 -1.61 -7.91
N VAL A 160 -0.88 -0.37 -7.69
CA VAL A 160 0.42 0.17 -8.08
C VAL A 160 1.34 0.09 -6.86
N SER A 161 2.42 -0.65 -7.00
CA SER A 161 3.36 -0.87 -5.90
C SER A 161 4.20 0.37 -5.62
N LYS A 162 4.45 0.64 -4.34
CA LYS A 162 5.44 1.62 -3.89
C LYS A 162 6.83 1.23 -4.36
N LYS A 163 7.57 2.20 -4.89
CA LYS A 163 8.95 2.00 -5.38
C LYS A 163 9.92 2.86 -4.58
N ALA A 164 11.20 2.48 -4.60
CA ALA A 164 12.24 3.33 -4.05
C ALA A 164 12.32 4.68 -4.80
N VAL A 165 12.55 5.77 -4.08
CA VAL A 165 12.60 7.13 -4.61
C VAL A 165 14.02 7.66 -4.50
N ILE A 166 14.63 7.98 -5.65
CA ILE A 166 15.95 8.61 -5.72
C ILE A 166 15.81 10.08 -5.36
N GLY A 167 16.73 10.59 -4.57
CA GLY A 167 16.75 12.00 -4.14
C GLY A 167 16.05 12.24 -2.81
N GLU A 168 15.39 11.23 -2.24
CA GLU A 168 14.63 11.40 -1.02
C GLU A 168 15.05 10.43 0.09
N LYS A 169 14.95 10.91 1.34
CA LYS A 169 15.09 10.10 2.54
C LYS A 169 13.90 10.36 3.44
N PHE A 170 13.11 9.34 3.68
CA PHE A 170 11.94 9.42 4.56
C PHE A 170 11.71 8.11 5.29
N GLY A 171 10.93 8.18 6.34
CA GLY A 171 10.45 6.99 7.05
C GLY A 171 9.09 7.27 7.68
N ALA A 172 8.24 6.27 7.70
CA ALA A 172 6.93 6.29 8.33
C ALA A 172 6.72 5.04 9.16
N ILE A 173 6.02 5.20 10.27
CA ILE A 173 5.55 4.12 11.14
C ILE A 173 4.07 4.41 11.37
N ASP A 174 3.21 3.50 10.92
CA ASP A 174 1.79 3.56 11.16
C ASP A 174 1.41 2.43 12.11
N PHE A 175 0.65 2.76 13.14
CA PHE A 175 0.13 1.80 14.10
C PHE A 175 -1.37 2.00 14.28
N GLY A 176 -2.14 0.94 14.10
CA GLY A 176 -3.58 0.94 14.23
C GLY A 176 -4.09 -0.05 15.26
N LEU A 177 -5.18 0.32 15.91
CA LEU A 177 -5.98 -0.54 16.80
C LEU A 177 -7.44 -0.40 16.41
N ASP A 178 -8.18 -1.48 16.51
CA ASP A 178 -9.63 -1.45 16.33
C ASP A 178 -10.39 -1.93 17.57
N ASP A 179 -11.70 -1.66 17.60
CA ASP A 179 -12.57 -1.98 18.74
C ASP A 179 -12.77 -3.50 18.92
N PHE A 180 -12.40 -4.30 17.94
CA PHE A 180 -12.50 -5.76 17.98
C PHE A 180 -11.23 -6.42 18.52
N GLY A 181 -10.20 -5.62 18.83
CA GLY A 181 -8.89 -6.07 19.32
C GLY A 181 -7.94 -6.47 18.19
N GLY A 182 -8.25 -6.11 16.96
CA GLY A 182 -7.30 -6.15 15.85
C GLY A 182 -6.26 -5.05 15.99
N ASN A 183 -5.07 -5.30 15.49
CA ASN A 183 -3.98 -4.34 15.46
C ASN A 183 -3.21 -4.46 14.15
N ASP A 184 -2.58 -3.37 13.73
CA ASP A 184 -1.69 -3.34 12.58
C ASP A 184 -0.47 -2.46 12.85
N LEU A 185 0.64 -2.85 12.26
CA LEU A 185 1.89 -2.11 12.24
C LEU A 185 2.41 -2.09 10.81
N VAL A 186 2.68 -0.89 10.30
CA VAL A 186 3.33 -0.69 9.00
C VAL A 186 4.60 0.13 9.21
N LEU A 187 5.69 -0.33 8.61
CA LEU A 187 6.96 0.38 8.53
C LEU A 187 7.26 0.64 7.07
N ASP A 188 7.63 1.86 6.73
CA ASP A 188 8.03 2.27 5.40
C ASP A 188 9.27 3.16 5.51
N TYR A 189 10.37 2.76 4.91
CA TYR A 189 11.63 3.49 4.99
C TYR A 189 12.32 3.53 3.64
N ASN A 190 12.60 4.74 3.16
CA ASN A 190 13.32 5.01 1.93
C ASN A 190 14.66 5.69 2.23
N VAL A 191 15.71 5.19 1.64
CA VAL A 191 17.05 5.75 1.75
C VAL A 191 17.71 5.83 0.40
N GLN A 192 18.28 6.99 0.12
CA GLN A 192 19.13 7.18 -1.05
C GLN A 192 20.51 6.58 -0.83
N ASN A 193 21.05 5.91 -1.84
CA ASN A 193 22.39 5.35 -1.86
C ASN A 193 23.18 5.94 -3.05
N GLY A 194 23.96 7.01 -2.77
CA GLY A 194 24.60 7.80 -3.81
C GLY A 194 23.59 8.65 -4.61
N GLU A 195 24.01 9.13 -5.80
CA GLU A 195 23.18 10.03 -6.62
C GLU A 195 22.20 9.28 -7.52
N ASN A 196 22.46 8.03 -7.82
CA ASN A 196 21.77 7.29 -8.86
C ASN A 196 20.99 6.07 -8.34
N SER A 197 20.94 5.83 -7.05
CA SER A 197 20.21 4.69 -6.51
C SER A 197 19.50 5.01 -5.20
N ALA A 198 18.42 4.30 -4.96
CA ALA A 198 17.68 4.33 -3.71
C ALA A 198 17.17 2.94 -3.35
N PHE A 199 17.04 2.71 -2.06
CA PHE A 199 16.48 1.51 -1.48
C PHE A 199 15.30 1.89 -0.60
N ARG A 200 14.17 1.16 -0.73
CA ARG A 200 13.00 1.30 0.14
C ARG A 200 12.65 -0.06 0.69
N ILE A 201 12.34 -0.12 1.96
CA ILE A 201 11.89 -1.31 2.63
C ILE A 201 10.55 -1.03 3.29
N MET A 202 9.61 -1.92 3.09
CA MET A 202 8.31 -1.88 3.72
C MET A 202 8.09 -3.18 4.47
N PHE A 203 7.51 -3.05 5.65
CA PHE A 203 7.13 -4.17 6.50
C PHE A 203 5.72 -3.94 7.01
N HIS A 204 4.97 -5.01 7.14
CA HIS A 204 3.61 -5.00 7.67
C HIS A 204 3.38 -6.22 8.53
N SER A 205 2.68 -6.01 9.63
CA SER A 205 2.16 -7.09 10.47
C SER A 205 0.81 -6.66 11.01
N ASP A 206 -0.22 -7.45 10.80
CA ASP A 206 -1.53 -7.20 11.37
C ASP A 206 -2.17 -8.46 11.97
N SER A 207 -3.08 -8.22 12.90
CA SER A 207 -3.97 -9.23 13.46
C SER A 207 -5.39 -8.84 13.10
N LEU A 208 -6.01 -9.65 12.25
CA LEU A 208 -7.35 -9.42 11.73
C LEU A 208 -8.39 -9.89 12.72
N LYS A 209 -9.27 -8.99 13.14
CA LYS A 209 -10.48 -9.30 13.91
C LYS A 209 -11.66 -8.52 13.38
N ASN A 210 -12.86 -8.96 13.68
CA ASN A 210 -14.07 -8.22 13.36
C ASN A 210 -15.20 -8.61 14.34
N HIS A 211 -16.43 -8.19 14.05
CA HIS A 211 -17.63 -8.45 14.87
C HIS A 211 -18.06 -9.92 14.95
N ARG A 212 -17.36 -10.85 14.28
CA ARG A 212 -17.69 -12.29 14.29
C ARG A 212 -16.80 -13.01 15.29
N ASP A 213 -17.38 -13.90 16.10
CA ASP A 213 -16.71 -14.58 17.21
C ASP A 213 -15.55 -15.49 16.80
N TYR A 214 -15.56 -16.05 15.60
CA TYR A 214 -14.56 -17.01 15.11
C TYR A 214 -13.82 -16.49 13.88
N TYR A 215 -13.70 -15.18 13.76
CA TYR A 215 -12.93 -14.56 12.70
C TYR A 215 -11.65 -13.97 13.30
N ASP A 216 -10.55 -14.63 13.01
CA ASP A 216 -9.20 -14.18 13.36
C ASP A 216 -8.21 -14.62 12.28
N GLY A 217 -7.11 -13.92 12.18
CA GLY A 217 -6.00 -14.21 11.29
C GLY A 217 -4.86 -13.22 11.50
N ASP A 218 -3.67 -13.68 11.19
CA ASP A 218 -2.48 -12.83 11.23
C ASP A 218 -1.91 -12.72 9.82
N ARG A 219 -1.38 -11.55 9.46
CA ARG A 219 -0.69 -11.35 8.19
C ARG A 219 0.67 -10.71 8.45
N ILE A 220 1.66 -11.13 7.68
CA ILE A 220 2.98 -10.51 7.64
C ILE A 220 3.32 -10.21 6.19
N GLY A 221 3.82 -9.01 5.93
CA GLY A 221 4.30 -8.58 4.62
C GLY A 221 5.68 -7.95 4.71
N PHE A 222 6.52 -8.25 3.73
CA PHE A 222 7.85 -7.69 3.60
C PHE A 222 8.15 -7.40 2.15
N ASN A 223 8.45 -6.14 1.83
CA ASN A 223 8.66 -5.71 0.45
C ASN A 223 9.88 -4.76 0.34
N PRO A 224 11.09 -5.27 0.06
CA PRO A 224 12.23 -4.47 -0.32
C PRO A 224 12.16 -4.08 -1.80
N THR A 225 12.50 -2.84 -2.10
CA THR A 225 12.59 -2.32 -3.46
C THR A 225 13.90 -1.59 -3.68
N LEU A 226 14.45 -1.69 -4.87
CA LEU A 226 15.68 -1.02 -5.28
C LEU A 226 15.44 -0.32 -6.61
N LYS A 227 15.77 0.96 -6.69
CA LYS A 227 15.79 1.73 -7.93
C LYS A 227 17.21 2.15 -8.25
N VAL A 228 17.63 1.93 -9.50
CA VAL A 228 18.94 2.33 -10.00
C VAL A 228 18.80 3.04 -11.34
N LYS A 229 19.23 4.30 -11.40
CA LYS A 229 19.36 5.05 -12.65
C LYS A 229 20.68 4.64 -13.31
N MET A 230 20.60 3.75 -14.28
CA MET A 230 21.78 3.25 -15.01
C MET A 230 22.30 4.24 -16.06
N SER A 231 21.40 5.03 -16.63
CA SER A 231 21.73 6.12 -17.57
C SER A 231 20.58 7.13 -17.58
N ASP A 232 20.72 8.22 -18.36
CA ASP A 232 19.62 9.21 -18.48
C ASP A 232 18.35 8.66 -19.14
N ARG A 233 18.45 7.48 -19.78
CA ARG A 233 17.32 6.84 -20.48
C ARG A 233 16.93 5.49 -19.91
N THR A 234 17.67 4.99 -18.90
CA THR A 234 17.48 3.64 -18.39
C THR A 234 17.44 3.65 -16.87
N THR A 235 16.33 3.23 -16.31
CA THR A 235 16.15 3.01 -14.88
C THR A 235 15.80 1.54 -14.66
N LEU A 236 16.44 0.92 -13.68
CA LEU A 236 16.12 -0.42 -13.22
C LEU A 236 15.35 -0.31 -11.90
N ASP A 237 14.16 -0.87 -11.86
CA ASP A 237 13.38 -1.06 -10.65
C ASP A 237 13.33 -2.56 -10.32
N LEU A 238 13.77 -2.92 -9.13
CA LEU A 238 13.68 -4.28 -8.61
C LEU A 238 12.79 -4.27 -7.37
N SER A 239 11.90 -5.23 -7.29
CA SER A 239 11.02 -5.42 -6.13
C SER A 239 10.92 -6.90 -5.80
N TYR A 240 10.87 -7.20 -4.52
CA TYR A 240 10.53 -8.51 -4.00
C TYR A 240 9.42 -8.34 -2.97
N GLU A 241 8.42 -9.20 -3.01
CA GLU A 241 7.34 -9.22 -2.02
C GLU A 241 7.22 -10.62 -1.43
N HIS A 242 7.15 -10.67 -0.11
CA HIS A 242 6.74 -11.85 0.64
C HIS A 242 5.53 -11.48 1.48
N ALA A 243 4.49 -12.26 1.37
CA ALA A 243 3.27 -12.12 2.16
C ALA A 243 2.81 -13.50 2.64
N ASP A 244 2.44 -13.60 3.91
CA ASP A 244 1.89 -14.80 4.55
C ASP A 244 0.62 -14.41 5.33
#